data_0390eaa4734c1d0ae9d863062ba547a8
#
_entry.id   0390eaa4734c1d0ae9d863062ba547a8
#
_cell.length_a   1.000
_cell.length_b   1.000
_cell.length_c   1.000
_cell.angle_alpha   90.00
_cell.angle_beta   90.00
_cell.angle_gamma   90.00
#
_symmetry.space_group_name_H-M   'P 1'
#
loop_
_entity.id
_entity.type
_entity.pdbx_description
1 polymer ?
#
loop_
_entity_poly.entity_id
_entity_poly.type
_entity_poly.pdbx_seq_one_letter_code
_entity_poly.pdbx_strand_id
1 'polypeptide(L)'
;DQTLNEIRAGANGDAADNVPEEKEKMQASSAKLDDTPLTKKYARPELATLVEFPPSGSEWLHEIKYDGYRIMAFLEDGKVRLRTRGGKDWPHKFPGITDQLATINVSNAVLDGEIGVLNDRGATSFSALQDALSRQDPSQVEGWFFDLLHLRDDDLTKTPLLERKIALKKILSHKTLTLVHYSDHLESSPHLLKKACGIGAEGLVSKRKD
;
A
#
# COMPACT_ATOMS: atom_id res chain seq x y z
N ASP A 1 19.71 -14.43 12.48
CA ASP A 1 19.18 -13.30 13.32
C ASP A 1 19.43 -11.91 12.74
N GLN A 2 19.95 -11.77 11.52
CA GLN A 2 20.22 -10.45 10.90
C GLN A 2 19.19 -10.02 9.83
N THR A 3 18.32 -10.90 9.39
CA THR A 3 17.52 -10.70 8.16
C THR A 3 16.28 -9.78 8.35
N LEU A 4 15.81 -9.55 9.57
CA LEU A 4 14.62 -8.72 9.83
C LEU A 4 14.96 -7.24 10.13
N ASN A 5 16.18 -6.95 10.56
CA ASN A 5 16.65 -5.58 10.71
C ASN A 5 17.06 -4.93 9.38
N GLU A 6 17.38 -5.70 8.36
CA GLU A 6 17.75 -5.19 7.04
C GLU A 6 16.56 -4.58 6.28
N ILE A 7 15.35 -4.96 6.59
CA ILE A 7 14.14 -4.34 6.01
C ILE A 7 13.94 -2.89 6.48
N ARG A 8 14.52 -2.52 7.63
CA ARG A 8 14.52 -1.12 8.14
C ARG A 8 15.78 -0.31 7.82
N ALA A 9 16.89 -0.92 7.46
CA ALA A 9 18.22 -0.26 7.43
C ALA A 9 18.83 -0.08 6.02
N GLY A 10 18.12 -0.36 4.95
CA GLY A 10 18.64 -0.29 3.58
C GLY A 10 18.48 1.07 2.91
N ALA A 11 19.03 2.14 3.47
CA ALA A 11 19.15 3.40 2.77
C ALA A 11 20.41 4.15 3.22
N ASN A 12 21.55 3.84 2.59
CA ASN A 12 22.65 4.79 2.39
C ASN A 12 23.60 4.22 1.34
N GLY A 13 23.68 4.91 0.22
CA GLY A 13 24.64 4.65 -0.85
C GLY A 13 24.47 5.68 -1.94
N ASP A 14 25.21 6.80 -1.81
CA ASP A 14 25.33 7.81 -2.85
C ASP A 14 25.96 7.18 -4.09
N ALA A 15 25.28 7.26 -5.23
CA ALA A 15 25.90 7.23 -6.55
C ALA A 15 25.05 8.06 -7.50
N ALA A 16 25.57 9.23 -7.84
CA ALA A 16 25.09 10.02 -8.94
C ALA A 16 25.55 9.35 -10.24
N ASP A 17 24.60 8.86 -11.05
CA ASP A 17 24.87 8.50 -12.42
C ASP A 17 23.77 9.04 -13.34
N ASN A 18 24.25 9.82 -14.30
CA ASN A 18 23.56 10.39 -15.44
C ASN A 18 22.83 9.30 -16.25
N VAL A 19 21.52 9.39 -16.35
CA VAL A 19 20.73 8.61 -17.31
C VAL A 19 20.14 9.55 -18.35
N PRO A 20 20.31 9.28 -19.65
CA PRO A 20 19.80 10.14 -20.73
C PRO A 20 18.27 10.17 -20.78
N GLU A 21 17.71 11.34 -21.01
CA GLU A 21 16.28 11.52 -21.31
C GLU A 21 15.93 10.86 -22.67
N GLU A 22 15.39 9.66 -22.63
CA GLU A 22 14.63 9.12 -23.77
C GLU A 22 13.18 9.61 -23.70
N LYS A 23 12.84 10.49 -24.60
CA LYS A 23 11.48 10.96 -24.87
C LYS A 23 10.72 9.86 -25.62
N GLU A 24 10.14 8.91 -24.93
CA GLU A 24 9.12 8.05 -25.52
C GLU A 24 7.81 8.83 -25.69
N LYS A 25 7.45 9.02 -26.96
CA LYS A 25 6.14 9.53 -27.39
C LYS A 25 5.07 8.47 -27.06
N MET A 26 4.44 8.58 -25.89
CA MET A 26 3.17 7.90 -25.65
C MET A 26 2.10 8.57 -26.50
N GLN A 27 1.57 7.83 -27.49
CA GLN A 27 0.40 8.22 -28.26
C GLN A 27 -0.79 8.32 -27.30
N ALA A 28 -1.28 9.53 -27.10
CA ALA A 28 -2.52 9.79 -26.39
C ALA A 28 -3.69 9.16 -27.18
N SER A 29 -4.19 8.04 -26.73
CA SER A 29 -5.49 7.51 -27.10
C SER A 29 -6.54 8.48 -26.57
N SER A 30 -7.31 9.13 -27.43
CA SER A 30 -8.46 9.97 -27.08
C SER A 30 -9.65 9.09 -26.64
N ALA A 31 -9.48 8.34 -25.55
CA ALA A 31 -10.59 7.74 -24.84
C ALA A 31 -11.38 8.86 -24.15
N LYS A 32 -12.71 8.90 -24.31
CA LYS A 32 -13.59 9.81 -23.55
C LYS A 32 -13.22 9.70 -22.09
N LEU A 33 -12.84 10.83 -21.47
CA LEU A 33 -12.62 10.92 -20.02
C LEU A 33 -13.89 10.44 -19.33
N ASP A 34 -13.73 9.43 -18.48
CA ASP A 34 -14.79 8.90 -17.63
C ASP A 34 -14.95 9.85 -16.44
N ASP A 35 -15.91 10.75 -16.48
CA ASP A 35 -16.22 11.73 -15.43
C ASP A 35 -16.78 11.10 -14.14
N THR A 36 -16.81 9.77 -14.05
CA THR A 36 -17.26 9.09 -12.83
C THR A 36 -16.29 9.36 -11.67
N PRO A 37 -16.73 9.88 -10.52
CA PRO A 37 -15.86 10.10 -9.38
C PRO A 37 -15.10 8.83 -8.99
N LEU A 38 -13.80 8.94 -8.70
CA LEU A 38 -12.93 7.81 -8.36
C LEU A 38 -13.53 6.98 -7.20
N THR A 39 -14.13 7.63 -6.21
CA THR A 39 -14.80 6.97 -5.08
C THR A 39 -15.97 6.08 -5.48
N LYS A 40 -16.59 6.33 -6.63
CA LYS A 40 -17.68 5.48 -7.16
C LYS A 40 -17.11 4.36 -8.03
N LYS A 41 -16.11 4.66 -8.85
CA LYS A 41 -15.44 3.70 -9.73
C LYS A 41 -14.72 2.62 -8.93
N TYR A 42 -14.00 2.99 -7.85
CA TYR A 42 -13.26 2.09 -6.97
C TYR A 42 -13.98 1.90 -5.61
N ALA A 43 -15.27 1.58 -5.65
CA ALA A 43 -16.09 1.55 -4.44
C ALA A 43 -15.75 0.40 -3.49
N ARG A 44 -15.15 -0.69 -3.98
CA ARG A 44 -14.86 -1.89 -3.18
C ARG A 44 -13.49 -2.47 -3.52
N PRO A 45 -12.67 -2.79 -2.50
CA PRO A 45 -11.42 -3.50 -2.71
C PRO A 45 -11.69 -4.96 -3.10
N GLU A 46 -10.76 -5.56 -3.83
CA GLU A 46 -10.71 -6.99 -4.08
C GLU A 46 -10.43 -7.75 -2.77
N LEU A 47 -11.05 -8.92 -2.61
CA LEU A 47 -10.92 -9.75 -1.43
C LEU A 47 -10.19 -11.05 -1.75
N ALA A 48 -9.23 -11.41 -0.91
CA ALA A 48 -8.53 -12.67 -1.00
C ALA A 48 -9.43 -13.84 -0.57
N THR A 49 -9.22 -15.00 -1.20
CA THR A 49 -9.81 -16.27 -0.78
C THR A 49 -8.91 -16.92 0.27
N LEU A 50 -9.51 -17.43 1.35
CA LEU A 50 -8.78 -18.15 2.37
C LEU A 50 -8.31 -19.51 1.82
N VAL A 51 -7.00 -19.79 1.97
CA VAL A 51 -6.36 -21.05 1.60
C VAL A 51 -5.52 -21.55 2.76
N GLU A 52 -5.28 -22.85 2.82
CA GLU A 52 -4.49 -23.46 3.90
C GLU A 52 -2.98 -23.22 3.74
N PHE A 53 -2.50 -23.19 2.50
CA PHE A 53 -1.09 -22.96 2.19
C PHE A 53 -0.92 -21.90 1.11
N PRO A 54 0.15 -21.10 1.18
CA PRO A 54 0.47 -20.16 0.10
C PRO A 54 0.68 -20.93 -1.21
N PRO A 55 0.13 -20.46 -2.34
CA PRO A 55 0.41 -21.06 -3.63
C PRO A 55 1.90 -20.96 -3.96
N SER A 56 2.42 -21.98 -4.65
CA SER A 56 3.80 -22.04 -5.11
C SER A 56 3.87 -21.66 -6.59
N GLY A 57 5.03 -21.20 -7.04
CA GLY A 57 5.30 -20.83 -8.41
C GLY A 57 5.81 -19.40 -8.55
N SER A 58 6.53 -19.14 -9.64
CA SER A 58 7.12 -17.82 -9.92
C SER A 58 6.09 -16.76 -10.29
N GLU A 59 4.87 -17.15 -10.64
CA GLU A 59 3.74 -16.28 -10.95
C GLU A 59 3.11 -15.62 -9.72
N TRP A 60 3.47 -16.06 -8.51
CA TRP A 60 2.96 -15.53 -7.26
C TRP A 60 3.97 -14.62 -6.57
N LEU A 61 3.48 -13.58 -5.95
CA LEU A 61 4.18 -12.82 -4.92
C LEU A 61 3.40 -12.91 -3.62
N HIS A 62 4.10 -12.71 -2.52
CA HIS A 62 3.52 -12.82 -1.19
C HIS A 62 3.73 -11.51 -0.44
N GLU A 63 2.75 -11.11 0.33
CA GLU A 63 2.82 -9.91 1.17
C GLU A 63 2.45 -10.28 2.60
N ILE A 64 2.94 -9.52 3.57
CA ILE A 64 2.48 -9.65 4.95
C ILE A 64 1.01 -9.29 5.01
N LYS A 65 0.21 -10.13 5.67
CA LYS A 65 -1.17 -9.81 6.01
C LYS A 65 -1.19 -8.93 7.24
N TYR A 66 -1.51 -7.66 7.02
CA TYR A 66 -1.65 -6.70 8.09
C TYR A 66 -2.98 -6.91 8.83
N ASP A 67 -2.95 -6.80 10.16
CA ASP A 67 -4.10 -6.92 11.04
C ASP A 67 -4.58 -5.51 11.42
N GLY A 68 -5.61 -4.99 10.71
CA GLY A 68 -6.04 -3.62 10.87
C GLY A 68 -7.37 -3.29 10.19
N TYR A 69 -7.50 -2.04 9.72
CA TYR A 69 -8.63 -1.59 8.90
C TYR A 69 -8.22 -1.38 7.45
N ARG A 70 -8.81 -2.16 6.53
CA ARG A 70 -8.65 -1.96 5.08
C ARG A 70 -9.16 -0.60 4.66
N ILE A 71 -8.31 0.14 3.97
CA ILE A 71 -8.56 1.51 3.54
C ILE A 71 -8.26 1.67 2.05
N MET A 72 -9.19 2.30 1.35
CA MET A 72 -8.96 2.90 0.04
C MET A 72 -8.66 4.39 0.25
N ALA A 73 -7.48 4.85 -0.16
CA ALA A 73 -7.11 6.26 -0.13
C ALA A 73 -7.30 6.89 -1.52
N PHE A 74 -8.13 7.91 -1.58
CA PHE A 74 -8.41 8.70 -2.78
C PHE A 74 -7.70 10.05 -2.64
N LEU A 75 -6.77 10.31 -3.54
CA LEU A 75 -6.05 11.57 -3.65
C LEU A 75 -6.61 12.31 -4.87
N GLU A 76 -7.25 13.45 -4.64
CA GLU A 76 -7.87 14.26 -5.70
C GLU A 76 -7.51 15.72 -5.45
N ASP A 77 -6.72 16.35 -6.32
CA ASP A 77 -6.34 17.76 -6.26
C ASP A 77 -5.83 18.22 -4.88
N GLY A 78 -4.93 17.44 -4.28
CA GLY A 78 -4.34 17.73 -2.97
C GLY A 78 -5.26 17.42 -1.77
N LYS A 79 -6.46 16.91 -2.02
CA LYS A 79 -7.36 16.43 -0.98
C LYS A 79 -7.25 14.92 -0.84
N VAL A 80 -7.30 14.43 0.39
CA VAL A 80 -7.25 13.01 0.70
C VAL A 80 -8.55 12.57 1.36
N ARG A 81 -9.12 11.51 0.84
CA ARG A 81 -10.29 10.84 1.43
C ARG A 81 -9.94 9.39 1.71
N LEU A 82 -10.16 8.96 2.94
CA LEU A 82 -9.99 7.57 3.35
C LEU A 82 -11.35 6.89 3.45
N ARG A 83 -11.52 5.78 2.76
CA ARG A 83 -12.76 5.00 2.76
C ARG A 83 -12.49 3.58 3.21
N THR A 84 -13.26 3.12 4.20
CA THR A 84 -13.18 1.74 4.69
C THR A 84 -13.71 0.73 3.66
N ARG A 85 -13.37 -0.56 3.83
CA ARG A 85 -13.94 -1.67 3.07
C ARG A 85 -15.48 -1.65 2.99
N GLY A 86 -16.16 -1.21 4.05
CA GLY A 86 -17.61 -1.08 4.13
C GLY A 86 -18.17 0.19 3.49
N GLY A 87 -17.34 1.00 2.84
CA GLY A 87 -17.75 2.22 2.13
C GLY A 87 -17.95 3.44 3.03
N LYS A 88 -17.56 3.38 4.31
CA LYS A 88 -17.64 4.54 5.22
C LYS A 88 -16.44 5.46 5.00
N ASP A 89 -16.69 6.74 4.81
CA ASP A 89 -15.64 7.75 4.77
C ASP A 89 -15.15 8.05 6.19
N TRP A 90 -13.82 8.04 6.39
CA TRP A 90 -13.16 8.32 7.66
C TRP A 90 -12.15 9.47 7.56
N PRO A 91 -12.56 10.66 7.10
CA PRO A 91 -11.63 11.74 6.81
C PRO A 91 -10.91 12.30 8.06
N HIS A 92 -11.47 12.10 9.25
CA HIS A 92 -10.96 12.71 10.48
C HIS A 92 -10.38 11.70 11.48
N LYS A 93 -10.43 10.39 11.17
CA LYS A 93 -9.94 9.38 12.12
C LYS A 93 -8.42 9.23 12.13
N PHE A 94 -7.76 9.54 11.00
CA PHE A 94 -6.33 9.32 10.81
C PHE A 94 -5.67 10.57 10.20
N PRO A 95 -5.69 11.72 10.92
CA PRO A 95 -5.22 12.99 10.36
C PRO A 95 -3.74 12.92 9.95
N GLY A 96 -2.87 12.27 10.73
CA GLY A 96 -1.46 12.13 10.38
C GLY A 96 -1.22 11.39 9.05
N ILE A 97 -2.04 10.38 8.74
CA ILE A 97 -1.95 9.65 7.47
C ILE A 97 -2.50 10.51 6.32
N THR A 98 -3.64 11.18 6.50
CA THR A 98 -4.21 12.06 5.47
C THR A 98 -3.29 13.23 5.15
N ASP A 99 -2.69 13.84 6.16
CA ASP A 99 -1.75 14.96 5.99
C ASP A 99 -0.51 14.52 5.22
N GLN A 100 0.06 13.36 5.55
CA GLN A 100 1.21 12.82 4.82
C GLN A 100 0.85 12.45 3.37
N LEU A 101 -0.27 11.78 3.13
CA LEU A 101 -0.73 11.46 1.79
C LEU A 101 -1.00 12.73 0.95
N ALA A 102 -1.47 13.80 1.55
CA ALA A 102 -1.67 15.09 0.87
C ALA A 102 -0.37 15.75 0.40
N THR A 103 0.79 15.37 0.97
CA THR A 103 2.10 15.85 0.49
C THR A 103 2.59 15.17 -0.78
N ILE A 104 1.94 14.06 -1.19
CA ILE A 104 2.30 13.35 -2.41
C ILE A 104 1.85 14.18 -3.60
N ASN A 105 2.81 14.56 -4.44
CA ASN A 105 2.55 15.41 -5.61
C ASN A 105 1.98 14.61 -6.79
N VAL A 106 0.72 14.18 -6.64
CA VAL A 106 -0.06 13.55 -7.71
C VAL A 106 -1.43 14.21 -7.78
N SER A 107 -1.95 14.44 -9.00
CA SER A 107 -3.27 15.05 -9.18
C SER A 107 -4.40 14.13 -8.76
N ASN A 108 -4.34 12.88 -9.21
CA ASN A 108 -5.35 11.86 -8.93
C ASN A 108 -4.65 10.52 -8.65
N ALA A 109 -5.02 9.85 -7.55
CA ALA A 109 -4.56 8.49 -7.29
C ALA A 109 -5.56 7.74 -6.41
N VAL A 110 -5.61 6.41 -6.57
CA VAL A 110 -6.34 5.51 -5.69
C VAL A 110 -5.38 4.45 -5.19
N LEU A 111 -5.10 4.48 -3.89
CA LEU A 111 -4.23 3.54 -3.22
C LEU A 111 -5.07 2.58 -2.38
N ASP A 112 -4.65 1.32 -2.33
CA ASP A 112 -5.25 0.29 -1.49
C ASP A 112 -4.25 -0.11 -0.39
N GLY A 113 -4.69 -0.13 0.85
CA GLY A 113 -3.81 -0.33 1.99
C GLY A 113 -4.54 -0.80 3.25
N GLU A 114 -3.77 -0.98 4.30
CA GLU A 114 -4.24 -1.33 5.63
C GLU A 114 -3.74 -0.29 6.63
N ILE A 115 -4.59 0.10 7.58
CA ILE A 115 -4.22 0.96 8.69
C ILE A 115 -4.15 0.13 9.96
N GLY A 116 -3.07 0.26 10.72
CA GLY A 116 -2.83 -0.53 11.91
C GLY A 116 -1.95 0.19 12.93
N VAL A 117 -1.68 -0.51 14.02
CA VAL A 117 -0.69 -0.14 15.04
C VAL A 117 0.28 -1.30 15.19
N LEU A 118 1.58 -1.01 15.22
CA LEU A 118 2.60 -2.03 15.46
C LEU A 118 2.64 -2.41 16.95
N ASN A 119 2.69 -3.71 17.20
CA ASN A 119 3.00 -4.25 18.52
C ASN A 119 4.53 -4.25 18.77
N ASP A 120 4.94 -4.66 19.98
CA ASP A 120 6.36 -4.71 20.38
C ASP A 120 7.23 -5.64 19.51
N ARG A 121 6.63 -6.53 18.72
CA ARG A 121 7.31 -7.44 17.80
C ARG A 121 7.40 -6.89 16.37
N GLY A 122 6.82 -5.70 16.12
CA GLY A 122 6.80 -5.07 14.81
C GLY A 122 5.74 -5.64 13.84
N ALA A 123 4.77 -6.41 14.33
CA ALA A 123 3.59 -6.81 13.57
C ALA A 123 2.40 -5.90 13.91
N THR A 124 1.48 -5.73 12.97
CA THR A 124 0.24 -5.01 13.24
C THR A 124 -0.66 -5.79 14.18
N SER A 125 -1.44 -5.06 15.00
CA SER A 125 -2.38 -5.62 15.97
C SER A 125 -3.70 -4.85 15.93
N PHE A 126 -4.79 -5.54 15.61
CA PHE A 126 -6.12 -4.95 15.58
C PHE A 126 -6.57 -4.48 16.97
N SER A 127 -6.23 -5.22 18.02
CA SER A 127 -6.54 -4.81 19.39
C SER A 127 -5.83 -3.52 19.78
N ALA A 128 -4.53 -3.39 19.44
CA ALA A 128 -3.78 -2.16 19.67
C ALA A 128 -4.37 -0.96 18.88
N LEU A 129 -4.83 -1.19 17.65
CA LEU A 129 -5.51 -0.17 16.86
C LEU A 129 -6.84 0.25 17.51
N GLN A 130 -7.64 -0.70 17.97
CA GLN A 130 -8.89 -0.39 18.67
C GLN A 130 -8.65 0.40 19.98
N ASP A 131 -7.62 0.04 20.72
CA ASP A 131 -7.22 0.76 21.93
C ASP A 131 -6.77 2.20 21.62
N ALA A 132 -5.96 2.41 20.61
CA ALA A 132 -5.53 3.73 20.16
C ALA A 132 -6.74 4.60 19.77
N LEU A 133 -7.68 4.04 19.00
CA LEU A 133 -8.90 4.74 18.60
C LEU A 133 -9.82 5.06 19.78
N SER A 134 -9.96 4.16 20.74
CA SER A 134 -10.78 4.36 21.94
C SER A 134 -10.22 5.45 22.86
N ARG A 135 -8.90 5.57 22.93
CA ARG A 135 -8.20 6.63 23.66
C ARG A 135 -8.14 7.96 22.90
N GLN A 136 -8.62 8.00 21.67
CA GLN A 136 -8.50 9.14 20.77
C GLN A 136 -7.03 9.58 20.55
N ASP A 137 -6.10 8.64 20.58
CA ASP A 137 -4.67 8.86 20.33
C ASP A 137 -4.23 8.15 19.04
N PRO A 138 -4.33 8.81 17.89
CA PRO A 138 -3.91 8.24 16.61
C PRO A 138 -2.40 8.36 16.35
N SER A 139 -1.58 8.79 17.32
CA SER A 139 -0.14 9.06 17.13
C SER A 139 0.68 7.84 16.73
N GLN A 140 0.22 6.64 17.09
CA GLN A 140 0.86 5.36 16.77
C GLN A 140 0.23 4.64 15.56
N VAL A 141 -0.75 5.29 14.92
CA VAL A 141 -1.46 4.68 13.80
C VAL A 141 -0.68 4.92 12.51
N GLU A 142 -0.36 3.84 11.82
CA GLU A 142 0.39 3.85 10.56
C GLU A 142 -0.42 3.20 9.44
N GLY A 143 -0.10 3.51 8.17
CA GLY A 143 -0.75 2.96 6.99
C GLY A 143 0.24 2.26 6.07
N TRP A 144 -0.06 1.02 5.68
CA TRP A 144 0.73 0.23 4.72
C TRP A 144 -0.04 0.08 3.43
N PHE A 145 0.47 0.71 2.36
CA PHE A 145 -0.17 0.66 1.05
C PHE A 145 0.53 -0.39 0.17
N PHE A 146 -0.24 -1.25 -0.44
CA PHE A 146 0.25 -2.43 -1.17
C PHE A 146 -0.23 -2.50 -2.61
N ASP A 147 -1.18 -1.65 -3.03
CA ASP A 147 -1.63 -1.58 -4.43
C ASP A 147 -1.97 -0.14 -4.84
N LEU A 148 -1.88 0.11 -6.16
CA LEU A 148 -2.21 1.37 -6.82
C LEU A 148 -3.17 1.07 -7.96
N LEU A 149 -4.41 1.53 -7.84
CA LEU A 149 -5.50 1.19 -8.78
C LEU A 149 -5.75 2.27 -9.82
N HIS A 150 -5.32 3.51 -9.52
CA HIS A 150 -5.46 4.65 -10.41
C HIS A 150 -4.31 5.62 -10.20
N LEU A 151 -3.78 6.22 -11.27
CA LEU A 151 -2.76 7.24 -11.20
C LEU A 151 -2.95 8.26 -12.31
N ARG A 152 -3.19 9.52 -11.97
CA ARG A 152 -3.50 10.63 -12.89
C ARG A 152 -4.74 10.32 -13.72
N ASP A 153 -4.59 10.05 -15.01
CA ASP A 153 -5.68 9.75 -15.94
C ASP A 153 -5.81 8.24 -16.22
N ASP A 154 -4.90 7.41 -15.65
CA ASP A 154 -4.79 6.00 -15.98
C ASP A 154 -5.51 5.12 -14.96
N ASP A 155 -6.41 4.26 -15.45
CA ASP A 155 -6.96 3.13 -14.71
C ASP A 155 -5.96 1.96 -14.76
N LEU A 156 -5.36 1.64 -13.62
CA LEU A 156 -4.33 0.61 -13.50
C LEU A 156 -4.88 -0.77 -13.16
N THR A 157 -6.19 -0.95 -13.03
CA THR A 157 -6.77 -2.23 -12.58
C THR A 157 -6.49 -3.41 -13.51
N LYS A 158 -6.15 -3.13 -14.78
CA LYS A 158 -5.75 -4.15 -15.78
C LYS A 158 -4.24 -4.21 -16.01
N THR A 159 -3.47 -3.37 -15.33
CA THR A 159 -2.01 -3.36 -15.40
C THR A 159 -1.47 -4.47 -14.50
N PRO A 160 -0.41 -5.20 -14.91
CA PRO A 160 0.23 -6.21 -14.08
C PRO A 160 0.59 -5.68 -12.69
N LEU A 161 0.38 -6.51 -11.65
CA LEU A 161 0.55 -6.09 -10.26
C LEU A 161 1.96 -5.56 -9.97
N LEU A 162 3.00 -6.17 -10.54
CA LEU A 162 4.38 -5.69 -10.32
C LEU A 162 4.59 -4.27 -10.83
N GLU A 163 4.00 -3.90 -11.96
CA GLU A 163 4.08 -2.55 -12.51
C GLU A 163 3.34 -1.55 -11.60
N ARG A 164 2.16 -1.92 -11.10
CA ARG A 164 1.42 -1.10 -10.14
C ARG A 164 2.22 -0.90 -8.84
N LYS A 165 2.88 -1.95 -8.34
CA LYS A 165 3.73 -1.88 -7.15
C LYS A 165 4.97 -1.00 -7.36
N ILE A 166 5.60 -1.04 -8.53
CA ILE A 166 6.72 -0.15 -8.88
C ILE A 166 6.24 1.31 -8.87
N ALA A 167 5.10 1.59 -9.49
CA ALA A 167 4.53 2.94 -9.50
C ALA A 167 4.14 3.41 -8.08
N LEU A 168 3.53 2.53 -7.27
CA LEU A 168 3.22 2.80 -5.88
C LEU A 168 4.47 3.12 -5.06
N LYS A 169 5.51 2.28 -5.16
CA LYS A 169 6.79 2.50 -4.48
C LYS A 169 7.39 3.85 -4.84
N LYS A 170 7.33 4.23 -6.12
CA LYS A 170 7.84 5.52 -6.61
C LYS A 170 7.10 6.71 -5.98
N ILE A 171 5.77 6.69 -5.92
CA ILE A 171 5.01 7.81 -5.34
C ILE A 171 5.11 7.87 -3.82
N LEU A 172 5.35 6.74 -3.13
CA LEU A 172 5.53 6.67 -1.69
C LEU A 172 6.99 6.83 -1.23
N SER A 173 7.96 6.95 -2.14
CA SER A 173 9.39 7.10 -1.80
C SER A 173 9.77 8.50 -1.29
N HIS A 174 8.86 9.21 -0.64
CA HIS A 174 9.09 10.55 -0.12
C HIS A 174 9.64 10.49 1.31
N LYS A 175 10.75 11.19 1.58
CA LYS A 175 11.45 11.17 2.89
C LYS A 175 10.61 11.70 4.07
N THR A 176 9.54 12.42 3.80
CA THR A 176 8.65 12.98 4.83
C THR A 176 7.54 12.04 5.28
N LEU A 177 7.40 10.87 4.64
CA LEU A 177 6.38 9.90 4.99
C LEU A 177 6.89 9.02 6.14
N THR A 178 6.43 9.27 7.35
CA THR A 178 6.81 8.52 8.57
C THR A 178 5.71 7.60 9.07
N LEU A 179 4.44 7.88 8.70
CA LEU A 179 3.25 7.10 9.06
C LEU A 179 2.65 6.38 7.84
N VAL A 180 3.16 6.65 6.65
CA VAL A 180 2.69 6.08 5.39
C VAL A 180 3.81 5.26 4.79
N HIS A 181 3.57 3.97 4.62
CA HIS A 181 4.57 3.01 4.19
C HIS A 181 4.16 2.29 2.90
N TYR A 182 5.15 2.04 2.04
CA TYR A 182 5.00 1.07 0.97
C TYR A 182 5.11 -0.34 1.55
N SER A 183 4.11 -1.19 1.29
CA SER A 183 4.19 -2.62 1.62
C SER A 183 4.91 -3.36 0.50
N ASP A 184 6.13 -3.80 0.78
CA ASP A 184 6.90 -4.61 -0.18
C ASP A 184 6.36 -6.04 -0.26
N HIS A 185 6.77 -6.75 -1.30
CA HIS A 185 6.44 -8.15 -1.50
C HIS A 185 7.66 -9.04 -1.22
N LEU A 186 7.36 -10.29 -0.94
CA LEU A 186 8.34 -11.34 -0.65
C LEU A 186 8.25 -12.39 -1.76
N GLU A 187 9.41 -12.86 -2.21
CA GLU A 187 9.48 -13.99 -3.13
C GLU A 187 9.11 -15.29 -2.43
N SER A 188 8.58 -16.23 -3.20
CA SER A 188 8.19 -17.55 -2.67
C SER A 188 9.36 -18.27 -2.01
N SER A 189 9.15 -18.76 -0.81
CA SER A 189 10.15 -19.51 -0.04
C SER A 189 9.46 -20.58 0.80
N PRO A 190 10.03 -21.80 0.94
CA PRO A 190 9.44 -22.88 1.73
C PRO A 190 9.16 -22.54 3.20
N HIS A 191 9.83 -21.52 3.74
CA HIS A 191 9.70 -21.13 5.14
C HIS A 191 9.02 -19.77 5.33
N LEU A 192 8.44 -19.20 4.27
CA LEU A 192 7.91 -17.85 4.29
C LEU A 192 6.80 -17.67 5.34
N LEU A 193 5.83 -18.59 5.34
CA LEU A 193 4.74 -18.57 6.33
C LEU A 193 5.27 -18.71 7.77
N LYS A 194 6.23 -19.61 7.98
CA LYS A 194 6.86 -19.78 9.31
C LYS A 194 7.57 -18.52 9.78
N LYS A 195 8.26 -17.82 8.87
CA LYS A 195 8.90 -16.53 9.18
C LYS A 195 7.88 -15.45 9.53
N ALA A 196 6.79 -15.33 8.75
CA ALA A 196 5.70 -14.41 9.04
C ALA A 196 5.06 -14.67 10.41
N CYS A 197 4.74 -15.93 10.71
CA CYS A 197 4.25 -16.33 12.05
C CYS A 197 5.25 -16.02 13.16
N GLY A 198 6.56 -16.17 12.90
CA GLY A 198 7.63 -15.92 13.87
C GLY A 198 7.70 -14.48 14.35
N ILE A 199 7.35 -13.51 13.52
CA ILE A 199 7.25 -12.09 13.89
C ILE A 199 5.86 -11.72 14.44
N GLY A 200 4.92 -12.68 14.48
CA GLY A 200 3.56 -12.45 14.94
C GLY A 200 2.65 -11.79 13.89
N ALA A 201 2.99 -11.88 12.60
CA ALA A 201 2.10 -11.46 11.54
C ALA A 201 0.86 -12.37 11.49
N GLU A 202 -0.30 -11.82 11.12
CA GLU A 202 -1.56 -12.57 11.00
C GLU A 202 -1.48 -13.70 9.95
N GLY A 203 -0.66 -13.50 8.93
CA GLY A 203 -0.46 -14.46 7.84
C GLY A 203 0.17 -13.81 6.62
N LEU A 204 -0.10 -14.40 5.46
CA LEU A 204 0.34 -13.93 4.15
C LEU A 204 -0.85 -13.71 3.22
N VAL A 205 -0.71 -12.74 2.33
CA VAL A 205 -1.58 -12.58 1.16
C VAL A 205 -0.77 -12.90 -0.08
N SER A 206 -1.24 -13.88 -0.86
CA SER A 206 -0.61 -14.26 -2.12
C SER A 206 -1.37 -13.62 -3.28
N LYS A 207 -0.65 -12.98 -4.19
CA LYS A 207 -1.21 -12.28 -5.34
C LYS A 207 -0.53 -12.74 -6.62
N ARG A 208 -1.26 -12.81 -7.72
CA ARG A 208 -0.67 -13.06 -9.03
C ARG A 208 0.07 -11.80 -9.50
N LYS A 209 1.17 -12.01 -10.21
CA LYS A 209 2.01 -10.91 -10.74
C LYS A 209 1.40 -10.22 -11.96
N ASP A 210 0.55 -10.95 -12.69
CA ASP A 210 -0.16 -10.57 -13.92
C ASP A 210 -1.60 -10.09 -13.66
#